data_6190afeb27eff6e445b4f283312bf54c
#
_entry.id   6190afeb27eff6e445b4f283312bf54c
#
_cell.length_a   1.000
_cell.length_b   1.000
_cell.length_c   1.000
_cell.angle_alpha   90.00
_cell.angle_beta   90.00
_cell.angle_gamma   90.00
#
_symmetry.space_group_name_H-M   'P 1'
#
loop_
_entity.id
_entity.type
_entity.pdbx_description
1 polymer ?
#
loop_
_entity_poly.entity_id
_entity_poly.type
_entity_poly.pdbx_seq_one_letter_code
_entity_poly.pdbx_strand_id
1 'polypeptide(L)' 'MPNTAMEATELLKEIQKHDSQQAFRSLYDMYYDRFFRIAFYYLQRDEWAQEVILDVFTTLWNHRKSQLIPDDF' A
#
# COMPACT_ATOMS: atom_id res chain seq x y z
N MET A 1 13.68 -14.88 9.99
CA MET A 1 13.30 -14.00 8.87
C MET A 1 11.93 -13.42 9.11
N PRO A 2 11.81 -12.12 9.03
CA PRO A 2 10.48 -11.55 9.19
C PRO A 2 9.58 -11.97 8.04
N ASN A 3 8.34 -12.16 8.38
CA ASN A 3 7.32 -12.48 7.39
C ASN A 3 6.79 -11.18 6.79
N THR A 4 7.08 -10.96 5.52
CA THR A 4 6.70 -9.72 4.87
C THR A 4 5.19 -9.49 4.93
N ALA A 5 4.41 -10.55 4.75
CA ALA A 5 2.95 -10.43 4.80
C ALA A 5 2.50 -10.01 6.20
N MET A 6 3.18 -10.51 7.23
CA MET A 6 2.87 -10.15 8.59
C MET A 6 3.19 -8.68 8.85
N GLU A 7 4.35 -8.24 8.36
CA GLU A 7 4.72 -6.84 8.49
C GLU A 7 3.72 -5.93 7.80
N ALA A 8 3.31 -6.31 6.60
CA ALA A 8 2.34 -5.52 5.85
C ALA A 8 1.02 -5.43 6.61
N THR A 9 0.57 -6.54 7.18
CA THR A 9 -0.66 -6.55 7.96
C THR A 9 -0.58 -5.61 9.14
N GLU A 10 0.55 -5.63 9.84
CA GLU A 10 0.73 -4.74 10.98
C GLU A 10 0.77 -3.28 10.57
N LEU A 11 1.45 -2.98 9.46
CA LEU A 11 1.48 -1.62 8.95
C LEU A 11 0.09 -1.14 8.58
N LEU A 12 -0.69 -1.99 7.95
CA LEU A 12 -2.06 -1.64 7.60
C LEU A 12 -2.90 -1.36 8.83
N LYS A 13 -2.72 -2.14 9.89
CA LYS A 13 -3.45 -1.90 11.12
C LYS A 13 -3.06 -0.58 11.77
N GLU A 14 -1.78 -0.25 11.73
CA GLU A 14 -1.32 1.02 12.27
C GLU A 14 -1.92 2.20 11.49
N ILE A 15 -1.97 2.07 10.19
CA ILE A 15 -2.59 3.09 9.35
C ILE A 15 -4.07 3.24 9.69
N GLN A 16 -4.75 2.13 9.82
CA GLN A 16 -6.19 2.13 10.05
C GLN A 16 -6.54 2.64 11.44
N LYS A 17 -5.81 2.21 12.46
CA LYS A 17 -6.16 2.50 13.84
C LYS A 17 -5.55 3.77 14.37
N HIS A 18 -4.37 4.12 13.89
CA HIS A 18 -3.61 5.23 14.47
C HIS A 18 -3.26 6.31 13.46
N ASP A 19 -3.78 6.23 12.23
CA ASP A 19 -3.48 7.21 11.19
C ASP A 19 -1.97 7.41 11.02
N SER A 20 -1.21 6.35 11.12
CA SER A 20 0.24 6.43 11.12
C SER A 20 0.77 6.72 9.72
N GLN A 21 1.25 7.93 9.51
CA GLN A 21 1.87 8.29 8.23
C GLN A 21 3.19 7.56 8.04
N GLN A 22 3.89 7.31 9.13
CA GLN A 22 5.13 6.56 9.06
C GLN A 22 4.90 5.13 8.59
N ALA A 23 3.87 4.47 9.12
CA ALA A 23 3.51 3.13 8.67
C ALA A 23 3.09 3.15 7.22
N PHE A 24 2.34 4.17 6.81
CA PHE A 24 1.94 4.33 5.42
C PHE A 24 3.15 4.45 4.50
N ARG A 25 4.13 5.26 4.90
CA ARG A 25 5.35 5.44 4.14
C ARG A 25 6.12 4.13 4.02
N SER A 26 6.19 3.38 5.12
CA SER A 26 6.87 2.09 5.11
C SER A 26 6.19 1.12 4.17
N LEU A 27 4.87 1.09 4.18
CA LEU A 27 4.11 0.22 3.31
C LEU A 27 4.33 0.62 1.84
N TYR A 28 4.31 1.91 1.57
CA TYR A 28 4.55 2.44 0.24
C TYR A 28 5.92 1.99 -0.27
N ASP A 29 6.96 2.20 0.55
CA ASP A 29 8.31 1.84 0.14
C ASP A 29 8.46 0.34 -0.06
N MET A 30 7.78 -0.45 0.76
CA MET A 30 7.87 -1.89 0.71
C MET A 30 7.32 -2.45 -0.59
N TYR A 31 6.25 -1.87 -1.11
CA TYR A 31 5.54 -2.44 -2.25
C TYR A 31 5.70 -1.65 -3.54
N TYR A 32 6.35 -0.50 -3.50
CA TYR A 32 6.43 0.36 -4.67
C TYR A 32 7.00 -0.37 -5.89
N ASP A 33 8.16 -0.99 -5.71
CA ASP A 33 8.84 -1.63 -6.85
C ASP A 33 8.01 -2.76 -7.44
N ARG A 34 7.39 -3.55 -6.57
CA ARG A 34 6.59 -4.67 -7.04
C ARG A 34 5.37 -4.17 -7.82
N PHE A 35 4.69 -3.20 -7.27
CA PHE A 35 3.49 -2.67 -7.92
C PHE A 35 3.85 -1.95 -9.20
N PHE A 36 4.97 -1.23 -9.19
CA PHE A 36 5.42 -0.55 -10.39
C PHE A 36 5.66 -1.55 -11.53
N ARG A 37 6.34 -2.63 -11.23
CA ARG A 37 6.60 -3.63 -12.26
C ARG A 37 5.33 -4.23 -12.82
N ILE A 38 4.37 -4.50 -11.96
CA ILE A 38 3.09 -5.05 -12.41
C ILE A 38 2.36 -4.03 -13.27
N ALA A 39 2.28 -2.80 -12.80
CA ALA A 39 1.58 -1.74 -13.54
C ALA A 39 2.27 -1.47 -14.88
N PHE A 40 3.60 -1.43 -14.88
CA PHE A 40 4.36 -1.21 -16.10
C PHE A 40 4.13 -2.34 -17.10
N TYR A 41 4.03 -3.56 -16.59
CA TYR A 41 3.80 -4.70 -17.48
C TYR A 41 2.53 -4.49 -18.31
N TYR A 42 1.49 -3.94 -17.71
CA TYR A 42 0.24 -3.74 -18.42
C TYR A 42 0.19 -2.43 -19.19
N LEU A 43 0.77 -1.38 -18.65
CA LEU A 43 0.62 -0.04 -19.22
C LEU A 43 1.74 0.37 -20.14
N GLN A 44 2.93 -0.19 -19.97
CA GLN A 44 4.10 0.06 -20.82
C GLN A 44 4.56 1.51 -20.81
N ARG A 45 4.21 2.27 -19.78
CA ARG A 45 4.59 3.66 -19.64
C ARG A 45 4.91 3.99 -18.19
N ASP A 46 6.06 4.63 -17.96
CA ASP A 46 6.51 4.97 -16.62
C ASP A 46 5.53 5.88 -15.91
N GLU A 47 5.11 6.96 -16.57
CA GLU A 47 4.26 7.93 -15.92
C GLU A 47 2.88 7.36 -15.61
N TRP A 48 2.38 6.47 -16.45
CA TRP A 48 1.10 5.83 -16.18
C TRP A 48 1.19 4.85 -15.03
N ALA A 49 2.30 4.11 -14.97
CA ALA A 49 2.52 3.17 -13.88
C ALA A 49 2.63 3.91 -12.56
N GLN A 50 3.38 5.01 -12.53
CA GLN A 50 3.50 5.82 -11.32
C GLN A 50 2.15 6.39 -10.89
N GLU A 51 1.36 6.82 -11.84
CA GLU A 51 0.05 7.40 -11.55
C GLU A 51 -0.88 6.36 -10.92
N VAL A 52 -0.86 5.15 -11.45
CA VAL A 52 -1.68 4.07 -10.88
C VAL A 52 -1.28 3.76 -9.46
N ILE A 53 0.02 3.69 -9.19
CA ILE A 53 0.50 3.40 -7.85
C ILE A 53 0.08 4.51 -6.89
N LEU A 54 0.28 5.75 -7.30
CA LEU A 54 -0.10 6.88 -6.48
C LEU A 54 -1.59 6.86 -6.18
N ASP A 55 -2.38 6.51 -7.18
CA ASP A 55 -3.83 6.40 -7.04
C ASP A 55 -4.21 5.32 -6.04
N VAL A 56 -3.57 4.16 -6.14
CA VAL A 56 -3.84 3.05 -5.24
C VAL A 56 -3.54 3.45 -3.79
N PHE A 57 -2.38 4.03 -3.55
CA PHE A 57 -2.02 4.39 -2.19
C PHE A 57 -2.81 5.57 -1.66
N THR A 58 -3.16 6.51 -2.53
CA THR A 58 -4.03 7.61 -2.14
C THR A 58 -5.40 7.10 -1.73
N THR A 59 -5.93 6.16 -2.50
CA THR A 59 -7.21 5.54 -2.20
C THR A 59 -7.13 4.78 -0.87
N LEU A 60 -6.06 4.06 -0.67
CA LEU A 60 -5.84 3.34 0.58
C LEU A 60 -5.88 4.30 1.78
N TRP A 61 -5.15 5.40 1.67
CA TRP A 61 -5.11 6.38 2.75
C TRP A 61 -6.49 7.00 3.00
N ASN A 62 -7.16 7.39 1.92
CA ASN A 62 -8.46 8.06 2.05
C ASN A 62 -9.52 7.15 2.63
N HIS A 63 -9.41 5.86 2.40
CA HIS A 63 -10.41 4.90 2.88
C HIS A 63 -9.92 4.06 4.05
N ARG A 64 -8.87 4.51 4.72
CA ARG A 64 -8.27 3.72 5.80
C ARG A 64 -9.23 3.44 6.95
N LYS A 65 -10.22 4.30 7.14
CA LYS A 65 -11.21 4.12 8.20
C LYS A 65 -12.44 3.36 7.76
N SER A 66 -12.50 2.94 6.51
CA SER A 66 -13.68 2.30 5.94
C SER A 66 -13.63 0.79 6.00
N GLN A 67 -12.85 0.25 6.91
CA GLN A 67 -12.78 -1.20 7.14
C GLN A 67 -12.34 -1.97 5.90
N LEU A 68 -11.36 -1.45 5.22
CA LEU A 68 -10.77 -2.18 4.10
C LEU A 68 -10.09 -3.45 4.57
N ILE A 69 -9.74 -3.51 5.85
CA ILE A 69 -9.05 -4.63 6.44
C ILE A 69 -9.94 -5.22 7.54
N PRO A 70 -10.42 -6.45 7.37
CA PRO A 70 -11.21 -7.09 8.42
C PRO A 70 -10.41 -7.31 9.69
N ASP A 71 -11.07 -7.33 10.82
CA ASP A 71 -10.41 -7.52 12.09
C ASP A 71 -9.68 -8.85 12.18
N ASP A 72 -10.20 -9.86 11.54
CA ASP A 72 -9.60 -11.20 11.54
C ASP A 72 -8.64 -11.42 10.39
N PHE A 73 -8.33 -10.38 9.69
CA PHE A 73 -7.36 -10.43 8.59
C PHE A 73 -5.93 -10.72 9.09
#